data_d3cd1055de160af99a1c05995e68a5d2
#
_entry.id   d3cd1055de160af99a1c05995e68a5d2
#
_cell.length_a   1.000
_cell.length_b   1.000
_cell.length_c   1.000
_cell.angle_alpha   90.00
_cell.angle_beta   90.00
_cell.angle_gamma   90.00
#
_symmetry.space_group_name_H-M   'P 1'
#
loop_
_entity.id
_entity.type
_entity.pdbx_description
1 polymer ?
#
loop_
_entity_poly.entity_id
_entity_poly.type
_entity_poly.pdbx_seq_one_letter_code
_entity_poly.pdbx_strand_id
1 'polypeptide(L)'
;MSREDAVSNIYYLMKLFDFPRGIPVIRGAEVPLTGEEPTFYPEIHGEHGLGPIIPDDEQTVIIENFLEIVQIIENYKDELIIVNIGRLTSLATMFILYRDLMTNVKEFYIMGGAFWIPGNVTTVAEANFHGDPVAVNIVLTYANNVTIIPLNATQQAIV
;
A
#
# COMPACT_ATOMS: atom_id res chain seq x y z
N MET A 1 11.76 -3.64 0.83
CA MET A 1 11.49 -3.18 2.22
C MET A 1 10.57 -4.19 2.88
N SER A 2 10.93 -4.64 4.08
CA SER A 2 10.09 -5.54 4.89
C SER A 2 8.85 -4.81 5.43
N ARG A 3 7.92 -5.57 6.00
CA ARG A 3 6.75 -4.99 6.68
C ARG A 3 7.16 -4.24 7.95
N GLU A 4 8.16 -4.75 8.66
CA GLU A 4 8.75 -4.15 9.86
C GLU A 4 9.40 -2.80 9.53
N ASP A 5 10.22 -2.75 8.47
CA ASP A 5 10.79 -1.48 7.98
C ASP A 5 9.70 -0.47 7.62
N ALA A 6 8.63 -0.92 6.96
CA ALA A 6 7.51 -0.03 6.58
C ALA A 6 6.85 0.61 7.80
N VAL A 7 6.67 -0.15 8.88
CA VAL A 7 6.11 0.36 10.14
C VAL A 7 7.06 1.35 10.79
N SER A 8 8.35 1.03 10.93
CA SER A 8 9.38 1.94 11.46
C SER A 8 9.43 3.25 10.67
N ASN A 9 9.39 3.16 9.35
CA ASN A 9 9.42 4.31 8.45
C ASN A 9 8.22 5.24 8.64
N ILE A 10 7.01 4.68 8.81
CA ILE A 10 5.82 5.49 9.06
C ILE A 10 5.96 6.27 10.36
N TYR A 11 6.42 5.64 11.44
CA TYR A 11 6.62 6.33 12.72
C TYR A 11 7.71 7.40 12.64
N TYR A 12 8.80 7.12 11.96
CA TYR A 12 9.83 8.11 11.70
C TYR A 12 9.27 9.34 10.98
N LEU A 13 8.48 9.11 9.93
CA LEU A 13 7.85 10.20 9.18
C LEU A 13 6.79 10.94 10.00
N MET A 14 5.98 10.24 10.79
CA MET A 14 5.00 10.87 11.69
C MET A 14 5.69 11.79 12.71
N LYS A 15 6.83 11.37 13.25
CA LYS A 15 7.64 12.18 14.16
C LYS A 15 8.26 13.37 13.44
N LEU A 16 8.85 13.14 12.27
CA LEU A 16 9.53 14.17 11.47
C LEU A 16 8.58 15.32 11.07
N PHE A 17 7.35 14.99 10.72
CA PHE A 17 6.35 15.94 10.27
C PHE A 17 5.34 16.37 11.35
N ASP A 18 5.60 16.00 12.61
CA ASP A 18 4.72 16.34 13.77
C ASP A 18 3.24 15.98 13.51
N PHE A 19 3.01 14.78 12.98
CA PHE A 19 1.67 14.29 12.73
C PHE A 19 0.85 14.15 14.02
N PRO A 20 -0.48 14.36 13.97
CA PRO A 20 -1.34 14.21 15.13
C PRO A 20 -1.20 12.83 15.79
N ARG A 21 -1.11 12.80 17.11
CA ARG A 21 -1.14 11.54 17.86
C ARG A 21 -2.48 10.86 17.69
N GLY A 22 -2.50 9.56 17.56
CA GLY A 22 -3.72 8.75 17.48
C GLY A 22 -4.12 8.35 16.06
N ILE A 23 -3.27 8.61 15.05
CA ILE A 23 -3.45 7.97 13.74
C ILE A 23 -3.08 6.50 13.89
N PRO A 24 -4.01 5.55 13.64
CA PRO A 24 -3.72 4.13 13.76
C PRO A 24 -2.75 3.68 12.67
N VAL A 25 -1.74 2.93 13.07
CA VAL A 25 -0.83 2.23 12.14
C VAL A 25 -1.16 0.76 12.18
N ILE A 26 -1.52 0.21 11.04
CA ILE A 26 -2.03 -1.17 10.91
C ILE A 26 -1.05 -1.96 10.03
N ARG A 27 -0.64 -3.13 10.49
CA ARG A 27 0.18 -4.03 9.68
C ARG A 27 -0.65 -4.64 8.55
N GLY A 28 -0.17 -4.46 7.31
CA GLY A 28 -0.74 -5.11 6.14
C GLY A 28 -0.29 -6.56 5.96
N ALA A 29 -0.73 -7.15 4.86
CA ALA A 29 -0.33 -8.49 4.44
C ALA A 29 1.18 -8.54 4.18
N GLU A 30 1.81 -9.64 4.56
CA GLU A 30 3.25 -9.87 4.36
C GLU A 30 3.51 -10.64 3.07
N VAL A 31 2.72 -11.68 2.82
CA VAL A 31 2.88 -12.58 1.67
C VAL A 31 1.82 -12.23 0.62
N PRO A 32 2.21 -12.13 -0.67
CA PRO A 32 1.28 -11.96 -1.77
C PRO A 32 0.26 -13.11 -1.86
N LEU A 33 -0.92 -12.85 -2.43
CA LEU A 33 -1.95 -13.88 -2.65
C LEU A 33 -1.52 -14.97 -3.65
N THR A 34 -0.48 -14.72 -4.42
CA THR A 34 0.18 -15.74 -5.26
C THR A 34 0.88 -16.82 -4.45
N GLY A 35 1.19 -16.55 -3.16
CA GLY A 35 1.97 -17.43 -2.30
C GLY A 35 3.47 -17.40 -2.57
N GLU A 36 3.94 -16.53 -3.45
CA GLU A 36 5.36 -16.36 -3.75
C GLU A 36 6.04 -15.51 -2.65
N GLU A 37 7.35 -15.71 -2.49
CA GLU A 37 8.14 -14.86 -1.60
C GLU A 37 8.12 -13.41 -2.08
N PRO A 38 7.93 -12.43 -1.17
CA PRO A 38 7.90 -11.03 -1.54
C PRO A 38 9.28 -10.55 -2.02
N THR A 39 9.31 -9.95 -3.20
CA THR A 39 10.54 -9.35 -3.75
C THR A 39 10.70 -7.92 -3.24
N PHE A 40 11.92 -7.56 -2.81
CA PHE A 40 12.29 -6.21 -2.37
C PHE A 40 13.35 -5.64 -3.32
N TYR A 41 13.44 -4.32 -3.39
CA TYR A 41 14.33 -3.58 -4.30
C TYR A 41 15.20 -2.59 -3.50
N PRO A 42 16.18 -3.09 -2.71
CA PRO A 42 17.03 -2.22 -1.88
C PRO A 42 17.90 -1.29 -2.72
N GLU A 43 18.24 -1.68 -3.96
CA GLU A 43 18.97 -0.85 -4.91
C GLU A 43 18.21 0.42 -5.34
N ILE A 44 16.88 0.44 -5.18
CA ILE A 44 16.03 1.59 -5.52
C ILE A 44 15.65 2.38 -4.26
N HIS A 45 15.23 1.67 -3.21
CA HIS A 45 14.62 2.28 -2.02
C HIS A 45 15.58 2.40 -0.83
N GLY A 46 16.80 1.87 -0.93
CA GLY A 46 17.70 1.68 0.22
C GLY A 46 17.33 0.43 1.02
N GLU A 47 18.23 0.02 1.91
CA GLU A 47 18.10 -1.24 2.67
C GLU A 47 16.80 -1.28 3.51
N HIS A 48 16.44 -0.14 4.13
CA HIS A 48 15.26 0.01 4.97
C HIS A 48 14.11 0.81 4.32
N GLY A 49 14.23 1.17 3.04
CA GLY A 49 13.14 1.80 2.29
C GLY A 49 13.06 3.33 2.37
N LEU A 50 13.99 4.01 3.04
CA LEU A 50 14.12 5.46 3.11
C LEU A 50 15.47 5.95 2.55
N GLY A 51 15.98 5.32 1.51
CA GLY A 51 17.29 5.64 0.94
C GLY A 51 18.40 5.43 1.98
N PRO A 52 19.24 6.45 2.26
CA PRO A 52 20.31 6.35 3.24
C PRO A 52 19.85 6.55 4.69
N ILE A 53 18.58 6.86 4.93
CA ILE A 53 18.05 7.15 6.26
C ILE A 53 17.74 5.85 6.98
N ILE A 54 18.28 5.70 8.19
CA ILE A 54 17.97 4.59 9.09
C ILE A 54 17.12 5.17 10.22
N PRO A 55 15.84 4.78 10.35
CA PRO A 55 14.99 5.22 11.45
C PRO A 55 15.56 4.76 12.80
N ASP A 56 15.50 5.63 13.83
CA ASP A 56 15.85 5.24 15.19
C ASP A 56 14.85 4.21 15.72
N ASP A 57 15.35 3.04 16.12
CA ASP A 57 14.55 1.88 16.55
C ASP A 57 13.92 2.01 17.95
N GLU A 58 14.07 3.14 18.63
CA GLU A 58 13.65 3.29 20.05
C GLU A 58 12.15 3.52 20.26
N GLN A 59 11.30 3.31 19.29
CA GLN A 59 9.88 3.58 19.47
C GLN A 59 9.07 2.30 19.74
N THR A 60 8.47 2.27 20.93
CA THR A 60 7.40 1.31 21.26
C THR A 60 6.19 1.62 20.39
N VAL A 61 6.10 0.92 19.29
CA VAL A 61 5.07 1.10 18.29
C VAL A 61 3.82 0.36 18.75
N ILE A 62 2.73 1.08 18.96
CA ILE A 62 1.41 0.45 19.07
C ILE A 62 0.95 0.13 17.66
N ILE A 63 0.95 -1.16 17.33
CA ILE A 63 0.47 -1.65 16.04
C ILE A 63 -0.94 -2.17 16.26
N GLU A 64 -1.88 -1.57 15.55
CA GLU A 64 -3.27 -1.99 15.60
C GLU A 64 -3.50 -3.30 14.85
N ASN A 65 -4.54 -4.02 15.24
CA ASN A 65 -4.96 -5.21 14.54
C ASN A 65 -5.45 -4.85 13.13
N PHE A 66 -5.15 -5.69 12.14
CA PHE A 66 -5.62 -5.49 10.75
C PHE A 66 -7.15 -5.27 10.68
N LEU A 67 -7.92 -5.88 11.57
CA LEU A 67 -9.38 -5.73 11.60
C LEU A 67 -9.87 -4.35 12.10
N GLU A 68 -9.01 -3.53 12.67
CA GLU A 68 -9.36 -2.13 13.04
C GLU A 68 -9.75 -1.30 11.81
N ILE A 69 -9.26 -1.67 10.62
CA ILE A 69 -9.67 -1.03 9.36
C ILE A 69 -11.18 -1.17 9.10
N VAL A 70 -11.81 -2.24 9.59
CA VAL A 70 -13.26 -2.46 9.48
C VAL A 70 -14.01 -1.33 10.18
N GLN A 71 -13.63 -1.01 11.42
CA GLN A 71 -14.26 0.06 12.20
C GLN A 71 -14.01 1.44 11.57
N ILE A 72 -12.82 1.66 11.01
CA ILE A 72 -12.50 2.90 10.29
C ILE A 72 -13.45 3.07 9.10
N ILE A 73 -13.62 2.02 8.29
CA ILE A 73 -14.52 2.08 7.13
C ILE A 73 -15.97 2.28 7.57
N GLU A 74 -16.41 1.61 8.64
CA GLU A 74 -17.76 1.77 9.19
C GLU A 74 -18.03 3.18 9.72
N ASN A 75 -17.03 3.80 10.36
CA ASN A 75 -17.16 5.14 10.93
C ASN A 75 -17.15 6.25 9.88
N TYR A 76 -16.44 6.04 8.76
CA TYR A 76 -16.23 7.05 7.72
C TYR A 76 -16.88 6.66 6.38
N LYS A 77 -17.99 5.93 6.42
CA LYS A 77 -18.76 5.53 5.21
C LYS A 77 -18.92 6.70 4.26
N ASP A 78 -18.86 6.41 2.97
CA ASP A 78 -19.06 7.37 1.88
C ASP A 78 -18.14 8.61 1.88
N GLU A 79 -17.28 8.74 2.89
CA GLU A 79 -16.29 9.81 2.99
C GLU A 79 -14.86 9.30 2.81
N LEU A 80 -14.62 8.02 3.15
CA LEU A 80 -13.30 7.42 3.13
C LEU A 80 -12.74 7.30 1.72
N ILE A 81 -11.53 7.80 1.55
CA ILE A 81 -10.71 7.61 0.34
C ILE A 81 -9.53 6.71 0.69
N ILE A 82 -9.33 5.65 -0.08
CA ILE A 82 -8.18 4.77 0.09
C ILE A 82 -7.14 5.07 -0.99
N VAL A 83 -5.92 5.38 -0.58
CA VAL A 83 -4.77 5.58 -1.46
C VAL A 83 -3.82 4.40 -1.28
N ASN A 84 -3.68 3.56 -2.30
CA ASN A 84 -2.77 2.42 -2.30
C ASN A 84 -1.52 2.74 -3.14
N ILE A 85 -0.37 2.82 -2.50
CA ILE A 85 0.92 3.15 -3.14
C ILE A 85 1.91 1.98 -3.16
N GLY A 86 1.46 0.79 -2.79
CA GLY A 86 2.24 -0.44 -2.79
C GLY A 86 1.48 -1.60 -3.42
N ARG A 87 1.90 -2.84 -3.11
CA ARG A 87 1.17 -4.03 -3.54
C ARG A 87 -0.27 -4.02 -3.01
N LEU A 88 -1.19 -4.58 -3.77
CA LEU A 88 -2.61 -4.53 -3.47
C LEU A 88 -3.09 -5.65 -2.52
N THR A 89 -2.19 -6.47 -2.01
CA THR A 89 -2.51 -7.67 -1.22
C THR A 89 -3.41 -7.37 -0.03
N SER A 90 -3.09 -6.34 0.77
CA SER A 90 -3.91 -5.94 1.93
C SER A 90 -5.30 -5.47 1.51
N LEU A 91 -5.38 -4.68 0.45
CA LEU A 91 -6.63 -4.18 -0.08
C LEU A 91 -7.50 -5.32 -0.64
N ALA A 92 -6.90 -6.25 -1.38
CA ALA A 92 -7.58 -7.44 -1.88
C ALA A 92 -8.10 -8.32 -0.73
N THR A 93 -7.33 -8.48 0.35
CA THR A 93 -7.75 -9.21 1.55
C THR A 93 -9.01 -8.60 2.15
N MET A 94 -9.14 -7.27 2.19
CA MET A 94 -10.37 -6.60 2.62
C MET A 94 -11.55 -6.92 1.70
N PHE A 95 -11.37 -6.94 0.39
CA PHE A 95 -12.41 -7.33 -0.55
C PHE A 95 -12.83 -8.80 -0.42
N ILE A 96 -11.88 -9.70 -0.09
CA ILE A 96 -12.19 -11.12 0.15
C ILE A 96 -13.03 -11.29 1.43
N LEU A 97 -12.65 -10.61 2.50
CA LEU A 97 -13.26 -10.80 3.81
C LEU A 97 -14.52 -9.95 4.02
N TYR A 98 -14.56 -8.74 3.48
CA TYR A 98 -15.54 -7.70 3.80
C TYR A 98 -16.04 -6.95 2.57
N ARG A 99 -16.40 -7.69 1.53
CA ARG A 99 -16.78 -7.14 0.22
C ARG A 99 -17.85 -6.06 0.30
N ASP A 100 -18.93 -6.35 1.03
CA ASP A 100 -20.06 -5.41 1.14
C ASP A 100 -19.66 -4.13 1.88
N LEU A 101 -18.78 -4.26 2.88
CA LEU A 101 -18.23 -3.10 3.59
C LEU A 101 -17.39 -2.23 2.66
N MET A 102 -16.56 -2.85 1.82
CA MET A 102 -15.69 -2.14 0.88
C MET A 102 -16.45 -1.34 -0.18
N THR A 103 -17.73 -1.65 -0.43
CA THR A 103 -18.59 -0.84 -1.31
C THR A 103 -18.93 0.53 -0.74
N ASN A 104 -18.75 0.73 0.57
CA ASN A 104 -18.96 2.02 1.25
C ASN A 104 -17.74 2.95 1.17
N VAL A 105 -16.64 2.50 0.61
CA VAL A 105 -15.47 3.36 0.36
C VAL A 105 -15.79 4.27 -0.82
N LYS A 106 -15.60 5.57 -0.63
CA LYS A 106 -15.95 6.59 -1.62
C LYS A 106 -15.14 6.48 -2.90
N GLU A 107 -13.83 6.38 -2.78
CA GLU A 107 -12.89 6.37 -3.90
C GLU A 107 -11.63 5.57 -3.57
N PHE A 108 -11.06 4.98 -4.61
CA PHE A 108 -9.77 4.30 -4.55
C PHE A 108 -8.79 4.97 -5.51
N TYR A 109 -7.63 5.39 -5.02
CA TYR A 109 -6.50 5.83 -5.82
C TYR A 109 -5.41 4.76 -5.72
N ILE A 110 -5.02 4.18 -6.84
CA ILE A 110 -4.10 3.04 -6.88
C ILE A 110 -2.91 3.39 -7.76
N MET A 111 -1.72 3.48 -7.16
CA MET A 111 -0.47 3.56 -7.91
C MET A 111 -0.08 2.16 -8.39
N GLY A 112 -0.02 1.97 -9.70
CA GLY A 112 0.39 0.71 -10.31
C GLY A 112 0.09 0.61 -11.79
N GLY A 113 0.67 -0.39 -12.41
CA GLY A 113 0.53 -0.67 -13.83
C GLY A 113 1.40 0.23 -14.73
N ALA A 114 1.61 -0.24 -15.95
CA ALA A 114 2.29 0.49 -17.03
C ALA A 114 1.45 0.37 -18.30
N PHE A 115 0.95 1.51 -18.81
CA PHE A 115 0.06 1.51 -19.98
C PHE A 115 0.79 2.09 -21.18
N TRP A 116 1.02 1.25 -22.20
CA TRP A 116 1.68 1.60 -23.46
C TRP A 116 3.12 2.13 -23.32
N ILE A 117 3.76 1.87 -22.18
CA ILE A 117 5.19 2.10 -21.92
C ILE A 117 5.82 0.83 -21.35
N PRO A 118 7.13 0.67 -21.39
CA PRO A 118 7.82 -0.39 -20.67
C PRO A 118 7.53 -0.36 -19.16
N GLY A 119 7.51 -1.54 -18.54
CA GLY A 119 7.45 -1.65 -17.09
C GLY A 119 8.80 -1.31 -16.42
N ASN A 120 8.83 -1.38 -15.10
CA ASN A 120 10.04 -1.15 -14.31
C ASN A 120 10.57 -2.42 -13.60
N VAL A 121 9.83 -3.53 -13.66
CA VAL A 121 10.26 -4.85 -13.13
C VAL A 121 10.47 -5.84 -14.27
N THR A 122 9.58 -5.84 -15.25
CA THR A 122 9.76 -6.55 -16.51
C THR A 122 9.57 -5.58 -17.67
N THR A 123 9.77 -6.06 -18.90
CA THR A 123 9.55 -5.24 -20.10
C THR A 123 8.12 -4.70 -20.22
N VAL A 124 7.16 -5.28 -19.51
CA VAL A 124 5.72 -4.93 -19.64
C VAL A 124 5.03 -4.72 -18.30
N ALA A 125 5.68 -4.98 -17.16
CA ALA A 125 5.03 -4.95 -15.86
C ALA A 125 5.65 -3.93 -14.89
N GLU A 126 4.76 -3.24 -14.18
CA GLU A 126 5.10 -2.33 -13.08
C GLU A 126 5.11 -3.11 -11.75
N ALA A 127 5.97 -2.70 -10.81
CA ALA A 127 6.33 -3.43 -9.60
C ALA A 127 5.15 -3.76 -8.67
N ASN A 128 4.25 -2.82 -8.43
CA ASN A 128 3.13 -3.04 -7.50
C ASN A 128 2.14 -4.07 -8.06
N PHE A 129 1.82 -3.97 -9.36
CA PHE A 129 0.91 -4.90 -10.01
C PHE A 129 1.56 -6.26 -10.25
N HIS A 130 2.84 -6.27 -10.62
CA HIS A 130 3.60 -7.52 -10.78
C HIS A 130 3.77 -8.28 -9.46
N GLY A 131 3.92 -7.54 -8.35
CA GLY A 131 4.17 -8.12 -7.04
C GLY A 131 3.00 -8.94 -6.46
N ASP A 132 1.76 -8.72 -6.95
CA ASP A 132 0.59 -9.55 -6.63
C ASP A 132 -0.51 -9.37 -7.68
N PRO A 133 -0.42 -10.01 -8.85
CA PRO A 133 -1.42 -9.87 -9.91
C PRO A 133 -2.78 -10.46 -9.53
N VAL A 134 -2.83 -11.40 -8.58
CA VAL A 134 -4.09 -11.95 -8.06
C VAL A 134 -4.83 -10.88 -7.27
N ALA A 135 -4.14 -10.16 -6.41
CA ALA A 135 -4.71 -9.04 -5.66
C ALA A 135 -5.20 -7.92 -6.58
N VAL A 136 -4.42 -7.59 -7.62
CA VAL A 136 -4.82 -6.60 -8.64
C VAL A 136 -6.15 -7.00 -9.29
N ASN A 137 -6.26 -8.25 -9.74
CA ASN A 137 -7.47 -8.74 -10.37
C ASN A 137 -8.69 -8.64 -9.44
N ILE A 138 -8.54 -9.02 -8.17
CA ILE A 138 -9.62 -8.93 -7.17
C ILE A 138 -10.04 -7.47 -6.97
N VAL A 139 -9.09 -6.59 -6.70
CA VAL A 139 -9.40 -5.18 -6.44
C VAL A 139 -10.07 -4.53 -7.63
N LEU A 140 -9.51 -4.66 -8.83
CA LEU A 140 -10.06 -4.03 -10.04
C LEU A 140 -11.40 -4.65 -10.49
N THR A 141 -11.71 -5.86 -10.05
CA THR A 141 -13.00 -6.49 -10.33
C THR A 141 -14.11 -5.98 -9.40
N TYR A 142 -13.78 -5.70 -8.14
CA TYR A 142 -14.79 -5.45 -7.11
C TYR A 142 -14.81 -4.03 -6.55
N ALA A 143 -13.76 -3.26 -6.71
CA ALA A 143 -13.74 -1.88 -6.26
C ALA A 143 -14.55 -0.98 -7.19
N ASN A 144 -15.33 -0.07 -6.59
CA ASN A 144 -16.01 1.00 -7.29
C ASN A 144 -15.13 2.26 -7.28
N ASN A 145 -15.33 3.17 -8.25
CA ASN A 145 -14.68 4.48 -8.29
C ASN A 145 -13.14 4.39 -8.16
N VAL A 146 -12.51 3.61 -9.03
CA VAL A 146 -11.06 3.41 -9.04
C VAL A 146 -10.40 4.39 -9.99
N THR A 147 -9.41 5.11 -9.48
CA THR A 147 -8.46 5.89 -10.29
C THR A 147 -7.09 5.22 -10.22
N ILE A 148 -6.58 4.75 -11.36
CA ILE A 148 -5.23 4.20 -11.46
C ILE A 148 -4.25 5.32 -11.82
N ILE A 149 -3.17 5.43 -11.06
CA ILE A 149 -2.04 6.32 -11.31
C ILE A 149 -0.87 5.44 -11.79
N PRO A 150 -0.69 5.28 -13.10
CA PRO A 150 0.27 4.33 -13.63
C PRO A 150 1.70 4.87 -13.61
N LEU A 151 2.66 3.99 -13.91
CA LEU A 151 4.07 4.32 -14.06
C LEU A 151 4.30 5.50 -15.02
N ASN A 152 3.48 5.62 -16.07
CA ASN A 152 3.47 6.74 -17.00
C ASN A 152 3.37 8.11 -16.32
N ALA A 153 2.56 8.20 -15.27
CA ALA A 153 2.37 9.43 -14.51
C ALA A 153 3.49 9.60 -13.47
N THR A 154 3.84 8.53 -12.74
CA THR A 154 4.81 8.62 -11.64
C THR A 154 6.24 8.84 -12.11
N GLN A 155 6.60 8.41 -13.31
CA GLN A 155 7.90 8.75 -13.93
C GLN A 155 8.10 10.24 -14.21
N GLN A 156 7.04 11.04 -14.19
CA GLN A 156 7.10 12.49 -14.36
C GLN A 156 7.29 13.23 -13.03
N ALA A 157 7.06 12.57 -11.91
CA ALA A 157 7.27 13.11 -10.56
C ALA A 157 8.75 12.94 -10.18
N ILE A 158 9.62 13.76 -10.78
CA ILE A 158 11.05 13.81 -10.47
C ILE A 158 11.23 14.79 -9.31
N VAL A 159 11.77 14.29 -8.19
CA VAL A 159 12.10 15.06 -6.99
C VAL A 159 13.61 15.29 -6.95
#